data_2b534e49d969fe0994bb08dc0f849b7b
#
_entry.id   2b534e49d969fe0994bb08dc0f849b7b
#
_cell.length_a   1.000
_cell.length_b   1.000
_cell.length_c   1.000
_cell.angle_alpha   90.00
_cell.angle_beta   90.00
_cell.angle_gamma   90.00
#
_symmetry.space_group_name_H-M   'P 1'
#
loop_
_entity.id
_entity.type
_entity.pdbx_description
1 polymer ?
#
loop_
_entity_poly.entity_id
_entity_poly.type
_entity_poly.pdbx_seq_one_letter_code
_entity_poly.pdbx_strand_id
1 'polypeptide(L)'
;MVSKVVKVTNEQGMHMRPATVFSVAVTPFESDVKIGYNGMQYDGKSVMMLMAACIKCGAEIEIICNGSDEEAALAKAVELVESGLGD
;
A
#
# COMPACT_ATOMS: atom_id res chain seq x y z
N MET A 1 -8.31 10.08 -10.11
CA MET A 1 -7.58 9.75 -8.86
C MET A 1 -8.56 9.27 -7.81
N VAL A 2 -8.29 8.13 -7.22
CA VAL A 2 -9.12 7.56 -6.15
C VAL A 2 -8.23 7.23 -4.96
N SER A 3 -8.81 7.24 -3.76
CA SER A 3 -8.06 6.93 -2.55
C SER A 3 -8.96 6.34 -1.47
N LYS A 4 -8.34 5.66 -0.51
CA LYS A 4 -9.04 5.14 0.66
C LYS A 4 -8.07 5.02 1.83
N VAL A 5 -8.53 5.38 3.02
CA VAL A 5 -7.77 5.18 4.25
C VAL A 5 -8.04 3.78 4.77
N VAL A 6 -6.98 3.05 5.08
CA VAL A 6 -7.07 1.71 5.63
C VAL A 6 -6.10 1.56 6.79
N LYS A 7 -6.38 0.58 7.65
CA LYS A 7 -5.54 0.31 8.82
C LYS A 7 -4.68 -0.91 8.57
N VAL A 8 -3.39 -0.79 8.87
CA VAL A 8 -2.45 -1.92 8.77
C VAL A 8 -2.66 -2.81 9.99
N THR A 9 -3.01 -4.07 9.76
CA THR A 9 -3.39 -4.98 10.84
C THR A 9 -2.38 -6.10 11.09
N ASN A 10 -1.45 -6.33 10.17
CA ASN A 10 -0.44 -7.37 10.36
C ASN A 10 0.55 -6.96 11.46
N GLU A 11 0.94 -7.94 12.25
CA GLU A 11 1.62 -7.74 13.54
C GLU A 11 2.90 -6.90 13.44
N GLN A 12 3.70 -7.13 12.41
CA GLN A 12 4.97 -6.41 12.25
C GLN A 12 4.88 -5.21 11.31
N GLY A 13 3.67 -4.86 10.87
CA GLY A 13 3.48 -3.74 9.97
C GLY A 13 4.07 -3.98 8.58
N MET A 14 4.51 -2.92 7.93
CA MET A 14 4.99 -2.96 6.55
C MET A 14 6.49 -3.27 6.50
N HIS A 15 6.90 -4.44 7.01
CA HIS A 15 8.28 -4.89 6.90
C HIS A 15 8.53 -5.54 5.52
N MET A 16 9.67 -6.20 5.32
CA MET A 16 10.07 -6.67 3.99
C MET A 16 9.02 -7.55 3.30
N ARG A 17 8.49 -8.57 3.98
CA ARG A 17 7.56 -9.51 3.35
C ARG A 17 6.25 -8.83 2.92
N PRO A 18 5.52 -8.15 3.81
CA PRO A 18 4.29 -7.47 3.39
C PRO A 18 4.54 -6.36 2.37
N ALA A 19 5.64 -5.63 2.48
CA ALA A 19 5.99 -4.60 1.49
C ALA A 19 6.22 -5.22 0.11
N THR A 20 6.87 -6.38 0.07
CA THR A 20 7.09 -7.11 -1.19
C THR A 20 5.76 -7.60 -1.77
N VAL A 21 4.91 -8.19 -0.92
CA VAL A 21 3.58 -8.66 -1.36
C VAL A 21 2.78 -7.50 -1.96
N PHE A 22 2.74 -6.37 -1.29
CA PHE A 22 2.02 -5.20 -1.77
C PHE A 22 2.60 -4.70 -3.10
N SER A 23 3.90 -4.46 -3.14
CA SER A 23 4.57 -3.90 -4.31
C SER A 23 4.40 -4.80 -5.55
N VAL A 24 4.60 -6.10 -5.39
CA VAL A 24 4.45 -7.06 -6.50
C VAL A 24 3.02 -7.06 -7.01
N ALA A 25 2.04 -7.03 -6.11
CA ALA A 25 0.64 -7.11 -6.49
C ALA A 25 0.15 -5.87 -7.23
N VAL A 26 0.66 -4.67 -6.90
CA VAL A 26 0.21 -3.43 -7.53
C VAL A 26 1.05 -3.03 -8.74
N THR A 27 2.23 -3.60 -8.92
CA THR A 27 3.12 -3.27 -10.04
C THR A 27 2.49 -3.49 -11.41
N PRO A 28 1.69 -4.55 -11.66
CA PRO A 28 1.07 -4.75 -12.98
C PRO A 28 0.08 -3.66 -13.39
N PHE A 29 -0.48 -2.91 -12.46
CA PHE A 29 -1.42 -1.85 -12.80
C PHE A 29 -0.68 -0.66 -13.42
N GLU A 30 -1.30 -0.02 -14.40
CA GLU A 30 -0.73 1.15 -15.05
C GLU A 30 -0.77 2.38 -14.15
N SER A 31 -1.74 2.44 -13.25
CA SER A 31 -1.93 3.56 -12.35
C SER A 31 -0.75 3.72 -11.41
N ASP A 32 -0.47 4.97 -11.05
CA ASP A 32 0.43 5.25 -9.94
C ASP A 32 -0.26 4.82 -8.64
N VAL A 33 0.48 4.14 -7.78
CA VAL A 33 -0.01 3.71 -6.47
C VAL A 33 0.89 4.34 -5.41
N LYS A 34 0.31 5.20 -4.59
CA LYS A 34 1.04 5.89 -3.51
C LYS A 34 0.44 5.52 -2.16
N ILE A 35 1.30 5.50 -1.15
CA ILE A 35 0.88 5.32 0.23
C ILE A 35 1.15 6.61 0.98
N GLY A 36 0.10 7.23 1.51
CA GLY A 36 0.22 8.42 2.35
C GLY A 36 0.31 8.02 3.81
N TYR A 37 1.33 8.50 4.51
CA TYR A 37 1.54 8.20 5.91
C TYR A 37 2.36 9.31 6.55
N ASN A 38 1.90 9.82 7.69
CA ASN A 38 2.59 10.89 8.43
C ASN A 38 2.91 12.12 7.58
N GLY A 39 1.98 12.50 6.69
CA GLY A 39 2.17 13.68 5.84
C GLY A 39 3.09 13.48 4.66
N MET A 40 3.60 12.27 4.45
CA MET A 40 4.48 11.94 3.33
C MET A 40 3.80 10.95 2.40
N GLN A 41 4.22 10.94 1.13
CA GLN A 41 3.75 9.94 0.17
C GLN A 41 4.92 9.05 -0.25
N TYR A 42 4.63 7.75 -0.34
CA TYR A 42 5.62 6.73 -0.70
C TYR A 42 5.14 5.97 -1.92
N ASP A 43 6.06 5.61 -2.82
CA ASP A 43 5.71 4.84 -4.01
C ASP A 43 5.34 3.41 -3.61
N GLY A 44 4.07 3.05 -3.83
CA GLY A 44 3.57 1.70 -3.49
C GLY A 44 4.19 0.59 -4.33
N LYS A 45 4.81 0.92 -5.46
CA LYS A 45 5.50 -0.06 -6.29
C LYS A 45 6.96 -0.24 -5.91
N SER A 46 7.44 0.46 -4.88
CA SER A 46 8.82 0.39 -4.42
C SER A 46 8.89 -0.23 -3.03
N VAL A 47 9.46 -1.44 -2.95
CA VAL A 47 9.66 -2.12 -1.67
C VAL A 47 10.53 -1.27 -0.74
N MET A 48 11.57 -0.65 -1.28
CA MET A 48 12.49 0.15 -0.46
C MET A 48 11.78 1.35 0.16
N MET A 49 10.95 2.04 -0.61
CA MET A 49 10.21 3.19 -0.08
C MET A 49 9.19 2.76 0.97
N LEU A 50 8.49 1.64 0.74
CA LEU A 50 7.53 1.14 1.72
C LEU A 50 8.23 0.78 3.03
N MET A 51 9.40 0.18 2.97
CA MET A 51 10.19 -0.14 4.16
C MET A 51 10.68 1.14 4.86
N ALA A 52 11.12 2.13 4.09
CA ALA A 52 11.60 3.39 4.65
C ALA A 52 10.49 4.17 5.37
N ALA A 53 9.24 3.94 5.01
CA ALA A 53 8.11 4.60 5.66
C ALA A 53 7.92 4.17 7.12
N CYS A 54 8.45 3.02 7.51
CA CYS A 54 8.36 2.49 8.87
C CYS A 54 6.92 2.37 9.36
N ILE A 55 6.03 1.90 8.48
CA ILE A 55 4.61 1.74 8.80
C ILE A 55 4.44 0.56 9.75
N LYS A 56 3.80 0.81 10.89
CA LYS A 56 3.66 -0.19 11.97
C LYS A 56 2.24 -0.73 12.05
N CYS A 57 2.08 -1.83 12.78
CA CYS A 57 0.76 -2.37 13.08
C CYS A 57 -0.10 -1.30 13.76
N GLY A 58 -1.33 -1.17 13.31
CA GLY A 58 -2.27 -0.16 13.81
C GLY A 58 -2.20 1.17 13.10
N ALA A 59 -1.21 1.38 12.23
CA ALA A 59 -1.10 2.62 11.48
C ALA A 59 -2.24 2.75 10.47
N GLU A 60 -2.76 3.97 10.34
CA GLU A 60 -3.70 4.29 9.28
C GLU A 60 -2.92 4.89 8.12
N ILE A 61 -3.11 4.32 6.94
CA ILE A 61 -2.45 4.79 5.72
C ILE A 61 -3.51 5.13 4.68
N GLU A 62 -3.18 6.06 3.80
CA GLU A 62 -4.05 6.38 2.66
C GLU A 62 -3.45 5.77 1.41
N ILE A 63 -4.23 4.93 0.73
CA ILE A 63 -3.81 4.36 -0.55
C ILE A 63 -4.40 5.25 -1.64
N ILE A 64 -3.54 5.79 -2.50
CA ILE A 64 -3.91 6.74 -3.55
C ILE A 64 -3.52 6.14 -4.88
N CYS A 65 -4.50 5.98 -5.78
CA CYS A 65 -4.25 5.44 -7.11
C CYS A 65 -4.69 6.45 -8.17
N ASN A 66 -3.87 6.62 -9.20
CA ASN A 66 -4.15 7.59 -10.25
C ASN A 66 -3.72 7.01 -11.61
N GLY A 67 -4.68 6.78 -12.48
CA GLY A 67 -4.41 6.24 -13.81
C GLY A 67 -5.62 5.55 -14.41
N SER A 68 -5.41 4.90 -15.55
CA SER A 68 -6.50 4.30 -16.33
C SER A 68 -7.22 3.18 -15.61
N ASP A 69 -6.51 2.43 -14.76
CA ASP A 69 -7.06 1.31 -13.99
C ASP A 69 -7.08 1.59 -12.49
N GLU A 70 -7.20 2.85 -12.12
CA GLU A 70 -7.06 3.28 -10.72
C GLU A 70 -8.06 2.61 -9.78
N GLU A 71 -9.27 2.36 -10.22
CA GLU A 71 -10.28 1.73 -9.35
C GLU A 71 -9.93 0.27 -9.06
N ALA A 72 -9.47 -0.46 -10.07
CA ALA A 72 -9.02 -1.84 -9.90
C ALA A 72 -7.77 -1.90 -9.02
N ALA A 73 -6.84 -0.98 -9.23
CA ALA A 73 -5.62 -0.91 -8.43
C ALA A 73 -5.93 -0.62 -6.97
N LEU A 74 -6.84 0.31 -6.72
CA LEU A 74 -7.24 0.64 -5.34
C LEU A 74 -7.92 -0.53 -4.67
N ALA A 75 -8.85 -1.20 -5.37
CA ALA A 75 -9.55 -2.35 -4.81
C ALA A 75 -8.57 -3.46 -4.40
N LYS A 76 -7.60 -3.74 -5.26
CA LYS A 76 -6.58 -4.75 -4.98
C LYS A 76 -5.72 -4.37 -3.79
N ALA A 77 -5.26 -3.12 -3.75
CA ALA A 77 -4.41 -2.63 -2.66
C ALA A 77 -5.13 -2.67 -1.31
N VAL A 78 -6.38 -2.22 -1.29
CA VAL A 78 -7.21 -2.22 -0.07
C VAL A 78 -7.41 -3.65 0.42
N GLU A 79 -7.77 -4.57 -0.49
CA GLU A 79 -7.96 -5.97 -0.14
C GLU A 79 -6.71 -6.57 0.50
N LEU A 80 -5.54 -6.29 -0.06
CA LEU A 80 -4.29 -6.80 0.46
C LEU A 80 -4.01 -6.31 1.88
N VAL A 81 -4.17 -5.02 2.12
CA VAL A 81 -3.93 -4.46 3.45
C VAL A 81 -4.91 -5.02 4.47
N GLU A 82 -6.19 -5.07 4.09
CA GLU A 82 -7.24 -5.56 5.00
C GLU A 82 -7.12 -7.05 5.29
N SER A 83 -6.51 -7.81 4.40
CA SER A 83 -6.29 -9.24 4.60
C SER A 83 -4.98 -9.58 5.31
N GLY A 84 -4.21 -8.57 5.72
CA GLY A 84 -2.98 -8.77 6.48
C GLY A 84 -1.72 -8.92 5.65
N LEU A 85 -1.78 -8.59 4.35
CA LEU A 85 -0.61 -8.57 3.45
C LEU A 85 0.15 -9.90 3.43
N GLY A 86 -0.56 -11.00 3.54
CA GLY A 86 0.04 -12.34 3.46
C GLY A 86 0.63 -12.85 4.77
N ASP A 87 0.47 -12.11 5.83
CA ASP A 87 0.94 -12.54 7.16
C ASP A 87 -0.13 -13.32 7.91
#